data_24a7ac928edef5750cffd6803cd3b8db
#
_entry.id   24a7ac928edef5750cffd6803cd3b8db
#
_cell.length_a   1.000
_cell.length_b   1.000
_cell.length_c   1.000
_cell.angle_alpha   90.00
_cell.angle_beta   90.00
_cell.angle_gamma   90.00
#
_symmetry.space_group_name_H-M   'P 1'
#
loop_
_entity.id
_entity.type
_entity.pdbx_description
1 polymer ?
#
loop_
_entity_poly.entity_id
_entity_poly.type
_entity_poly.pdbx_seq_one_letter_code
_entity_poly.pdbx_strand_id
1 'polypeptide(L)'
;LELLKRFRENHDRDELPIIMVSAFNDVDSTAKCIKLGASDYLPKPLNGTILMAKSIASLEAKYFRAREQELLKELNLRATTCPLTGIFNRQVVFDKIDECFEKINEEENYEFSLLSMDIDFFKSINDTYGHPGGDEVLKAVASGLREACGENVIGRVGGEEFIAVLENKEGKSLNDYCENIRKAVVELS
;
A
#
# COMPACT_ATOMS: atom_id res chain seq x y z
N LEU A 1 -26.35 16.62 19.03
CA LEU A 1 -26.28 15.88 17.76
C LEU A 1 -25.55 16.65 16.68
N GLU A 2 -25.75 17.98 16.60
CA GLU A 2 -25.08 18.84 15.62
C GLU A 2 -23.54 18.77 15.74
N LEU A 3 -23.03 18.89 16.97
CA LEU A 3 -21.59 18.78 17.23
C LEU A 3 -21.02 17.43 16.77
N LEU A 4 -21.73 16.31 17.00
CA LEU A 4 -21.32 14.97 16.55
C LEU A 4 -21.20 14.92 15.03
N LYS A 5 -22.16 15.46 14.29
CA LYS A 5 -22.10 15.53 12.82
C LYS A 5 -20.87 16.28 12.34
N ARG A 6 -20.60 17.47 12.90
CA ARG A 6 -19.43 18.27 12.54
C ARG A 6 -18.10 17.54 12.79
N PHE A 7 -17.99 16.79 13.89
CA PHE A 7 -16.79 15.96 14.10
C PHE A 7 -16.67 14.85 13.07
N ARG A 8 -17.82 14.25 12.63
CA ARG A 8 -17.83 13.17 11.63
C ARG A 8 -17.61 13.62 10.19
N GLU A 9 -17.66 14.92 9.90
CA GLU A 9 -17.22 15.49 8.62
C GLU A 9 -15.71 15.38 8.42
N ASN A 10 -14.91 15.39 9.51
CA ASN A 10 -13.45 15.40 9.43
C ASN A 10 -12.78 14.17 10.05
N HIS A 11 -13.51 13.39 10.86
CA HIS A 11 -12.97 12.25 11.59
C HIS A 11 -13.94 11.10 11.55
N ASP A 12 -13.46 9.92 11.14
CA ASP A 12 -14.26 8.72 11.20
C ASP A 12 -14.43 8.20 12.65
N ARG A 13 -15.21 7.12 12.79
CA ARG A 13 -15.51 6.54 14.11
C ARG A 13 -14.29 5.84 14.73
N ASP A 14 -13.40 5.36 13.90
CA ASP A 14 -12.22 4.60 14.33
C ASP A 14 -11.07 5.53 14.70
N GLU A 15 -10.97 6.67 13.99
CA GLU A 15 -9.98 7.70 14.29
C GLU A 15 -10.31 8.45 15.59
N LEU A 16 -11.57 8.87 15.77
CA LEU A 16 -12.02 9.64 16.93
C LEU A 16 -13.22 8.97 17.59
N PRO A 17 -13.03 8.10 18.60
CA PRO A 17 -14.12 7.56 19.40
C PRO A 17 -14.85 8.68 20.16
N ILE A 18 -16.18 8.76 20.03
CA ILE A 18 -17.02 9.76 20.70
C ILE A 18 -18.09 9.08 21.50
N ILE A 19 -18.10 9.29 22.82
CA ILE A 19 -19.15 8.84 23.72
C ILE A 19 -20.12 10.00 23.96
N MET A 20 -21.38 9.82 23.60
CA MET A 20 -22.41 10.83 23.82
C MET A 20 -22.98 10.72 25.23
N VAL A 21 -23.12 11.86 25.92
CA VAL A 21 -23.73 11.92 27.26
C VAL A 21 -24.96 12.82 27.20
N SER A 22 -26.14 12.32 27.59
CA SER A 22 -27.39 13.07 27.51
C SER A 22 -28.35 12.77 28.67
N ALA A 23 -29.25 13.71 28.94
CA ALA A 23 -30.32 13.49 29.91
C ALA A 23 -31.49 12.68 29.32
N PHE A 24 -31.60 12.56 27.98
CA PHE A 24 -32.60 11.74 27.32
C PHE A 24 -32.18 10.26 27.41
N ASN A 25 -33.10 9.44 27.89
CA ASN A 25 -32.85 7.99 28.13
C ASN A 25 -33.81 7.13 27.30
N ASP A 26 -34.24 7.64 26.15
CA ASP A 26 -35.10 6.87 25.23
C ASP A 26 -34.25 6.12 24.18
N VAL A 27 -34.80 4.99 23.73
CA VAL A 27 -34.15 4.08 22.78
C VAL A 27 -33.90 4.78 21.42
N ASP A 28 -34.84 5.63 21.00
CA ASP A 28 -34.76 6.29 19.71
C ASP A 28 -33.62 7.33 19.66
N SER A 29 -33.44 8.12 20.72
CA SER A 29 -32.31 9.06 20.87
C SER A 29 -30.97 8.35 20.89
N THR A 30 -30.87 7.22 21.60
CA THR A 30 -29.67 6.38 21.65
C THR A 30 -29.35 5.82 20.26
N ALA A 31 -30.32 5.21 19.59
CA ALA A 31 -30.15 4.66 18.25
C ALA A 31 -29.74 5.74 17.23
N LYS A 32 -30.32 6.94 17.35
CA LYS A 32 -29.97 8.09 16.49
C LYS A 32 -28.51 8.56 16.70
N CYS A 33 -28.03 8.62 17.94
CA CYS A 33 -26.64 8.95 18.23
C CYS A 33 -25.68 7.92 17.60
N ILE A 34 -25.94 6.63 17.77
CA ILE A 34 -25.10 5.56 17.22
C ILE A 34 -25.12 5.59 15.67
N LYS A 35 -26.28 5.77 15.06
CA LYS A 35 -26.41 5.93 13.58
C LYS A 35 -25.64 7.15 13.06
N LEU A 36 -25.55 8.22 13.82
CA LEU A 36 -24.77 9.40 13.48
C LEU A 36 -23.28 9.27 13.75
N GLY A 37 -22.83 8.08 14.18
CA GLY A 37 -21.43 7.79 14.33
C GLY A 37 -20.87 7.92 15.75
N ALA A 38 -21.71 8.08 16.77
CA ALA A 38 -21.23 7.95 18.15
C ALA A 38 -20.68 6.53 18.40
N SER A 39 -19.57 6.43 19.14
CA SER A 39 -19.00 5.14 19.53
C SER A 39 -19.85 4.49 20.61
N ASP A 40 -20.39 5.30 21.51
CA ASP A 40 -21.29 4.86 22.56
C ASP A 40 -22.17 6.00 23.08
N TYR A 41 -23.11 5.65 23.96
CA TYR A 41 -24.04 6.58 24.59
C TYR A 41 -24.14 6.30 26.09
N LEU A 42 -24.22 7.36 26.92
CA LEU A 42 -24.40 7.30 28.37
C LEU A 42 -25.52 8.25 28.82
N PRO A 43 -26.52 7.75 29.58
CA PRO A 43 -27.51 8.62 30.18
C PRO A 43 -26.97 9.37 31.40
N LYS A 44 -27.52 10.54 31.68
CA LYS A 44 -27.35 11.25 32.94
C LYS A 44 -28.36 10.70 33.98
N PRO A 45 -28.01 10.60 35.31
CA PRO A 45 -26.74 10.99 35.92
C PRO A 45 -25.61 10.03 35.57
N LEU A 46 -24.40 10.58 35.37
CA LEU A 46 -23.22 9.80 35.00
C LEU A 46 -22.79 8.83 36.09
N ASN A 47 -22.63 7.58 35.73
CA ASN A 47 -21.94 6.60 36.54
C ASN A 47 -20.47 6.52 36.10
N GLY A 48 -19.55 6.90 37.02
CA GLY A 48 -18.12 6.98 36.70
C GLY A 48 -17.53 5.62 36.33
N THR A 49 -17.98 4.53 36.92
CA THR A 49 -17.53 3.15 36.62
C THR A 49 -17.93 2.77 35.18
N ILE A 50 -19.17 3.06 34.78
CA ILE A 50 -19.64 2.76 33.43
C ILE A 50 -18.93 3.66 32.40
N LEU A 51 -18.75 4.94 32.69
CA LEU A 51 -17.99 5.85 31.80
C LEU A 51 -16.57 5.35 31.58
N MET A 52 -15.89 4.96 32.67
CA MET A 52 -14.52 4.43 32.58
C MET A 52 -14.48 3.14 31.73
N ALA A 53 -15.36 2.18 32.00
CA ALA A 53 -15.42 0.92 31.26
C ALA A 53 -15.66 1.14 29.76
N LYS A 54 -16.62 2.01 29.38
CA LYS A 54 -16.90 2.34 27.98
C LYS A 54 -15.77 3.11 27.32
N SER A 55 -15.09 4.00 28.03
CA SER A 55 -13.93 4.71 27.52
C SER A 55 -12.77 3.76 27.24
N ILE A 56 -12.47 2.85 28.16
CA ILE A 56 -11.45 1.81 27.96
C ILE A 56 -11.80 0.94 26.75
N ALA A 57 -13.01 0.41 26.67
CA ALA A 57 -13.46 -0.43 25.56
C ALA A 57 -13.35 0.31 24.19
N SER A 58 -13.69 1.60 24.15
CA SER A 58 -13.56 2.40 22.92
C SER A 58 -12.11 2.62 22.51
N LEU A 59 -11.22 2.84 23.48
CA LEU A 59 -9.78 3.00 23.23
C LEU A 59 -9.11 1.68 22.82
N GLU A 60 -9.47 0.59 23.47
CA GLU A 60 -9.00 -0.75 23.09
C GLU A 60 -9.43 -1.10 21.67
N ALA A 61 -10.70 -0.88 21.33
CA ALA A 61 -11.19 -1.12 19.97
C ALA A 61 -10.42 -0.31 18.92
N LYS A 62 -10.13 0.97 19.20
CA LYS A 62 -9.28 1.80 18.34
C LYS A 62 -7.87 1.21 18.19
N TYR A 63 -7.24 0.84 19.31
CA TYR A 63 -5.90 0.25 19.31
C TYR A 63 -5.83 -1.05 18.49
N PHE A 64 -6.78 -1.96 18.69
CA PHE A 64 -6.81 -3.24 17.97
C PHE A 64 -7.02 -3.04 16.47
N ARG A 65 -7.89 -2.13 16.04
CA ARG A 65 -8.09 -1.82 14.62
C ARG A 65 -6.85 -1.21 13.98
N ALA A 66 -6.20 -0.26 14.67
CA ALA A 66 -4.95 0.32 14.18
C ALA A 66 -3.87 -0.76 14.01
N ARG A 67 -3.78 -1.69 14.97
CA ARG A 67 -2.83 -2.81 14.91
C ARG A 67 -3.15 -3.80 13.80
N GLU A 68 -4.43 -4.09 13.59
CA GLU A 68 -4.90 -4.94 12.49
C GLU A 68 -4.54 -4.33 11.13
N GLN A 69 -4.80 -3.03 10.94
CA GLN A 69 -4.44 -2.33 9.71
C GLN A 69 -2.93 -2.33 9.45
N GLU A 70 -2.12 -2.17 10.48
CA GLU A 70 -0.66 -2.22 10.37
C GLU A 70 -0.19 -3.62 9.95
N LEU A 71 -0.73 -4.67 10.57
CA LEU A 71 -0.42 -6.05 10.21
C LEU A 71 -0.86 -6.39 8.78
N LEU A 72 -2.02 -5.92 8.35
CA LEU A 72 -2.49 -6.10 6.97
C LEU A 72 -1.57 -5.41 5.96
N LYS A 73 -1.10 -4.20 6.27
CA LYS A 73 -0.10 -3.50 5.43
C LYS A 73 1.21 -4.28 5.35
N GLU A 74 1.70 -4.79 6.48
CA GLU A 74 2.93 -5.58 6.52
C GLU A 74 2.79 -6.88 5.74
N LEU A 75 1.67 -7.59 5.91
CA LEU A 75 1.37 -8.82 5.17
C LEU A 75 1.28 -8.55 3.66
N ASN A 76 0.59 -7.48 3.26
CA ASN A 76 0.49 -7.08 1.86
C ASN A 76 1.87 -6.75 1.26
N LEU A 77 2.69 -6.00 1.99
CA LEU A 77 4.05 -5.67 1.55
C LEU A 77 4.89 -6.94 1.35
N ARG A 78 4.85 -7.88 2.29
CA ARG A 78 5.56 -9.17 2.17
C ARG A 78 5.04 -10.04 1.04
N ALA A 79 3.73 -10.01 0.78
CA ALA A 79 3.11 -10.79 -0.29
C ALA A 79 3.39 -10.21 -1.68
N THR A 80 3.65 -8.91 -1.79
CA THR A 80 3.74 -8.20 -3.08
C THR A 80 5.14 -7.76 -3.47
N THR A 81 6.09 -7.69 -2.53
CA THR A 81 7.44 -7.18 -2.82
C THR A 81 8.53 -8.25 -2.64
N CYS A 82 9.63 -8.06 -3.33
CA CYS A 82 10.86 -8.81 -3.12
C CYS A 82 11.54 -8.32 -1.82
N PRO A 83 11.78 -9.19 -0.82
CA PRO A 83 12.35 -8.77 0.48
C PRO A 83 13.73 -8.13 0.37
N LEU A 84 14.53 -8.52 -0.64
CA LEU A 84 15.87 -7.99 -0.84
C LEU A 84 15.86 -6.60 -1.45
N THR A 85 15.07 -6.40 -2.51
CA THR A 85 15.14 -5.20 -3.36
C THR A 85 14.01 -4.20 -3.09
N GLY A 86 12.91 -4.62 -2.43
CA GLY A 86 11.76 -3.79 -2.12
C GLY A 86 10.91 -3.37 -3.32
N ILE A 87 11.24 -3.77 -4.57
CA ILE A 87 10.34 -3.68 -5.73
C ILE A 87 9.38 -4.87 -5.74
N PHE A 88 8.42 -4.88 -6.67
CA PHE A 88 7.46 -5.98 -6.74
C PHE A 88 8.14 -7.34 -6.93
N ASN A 89 7.51 -8.37 -6.42
CA ASN A 89 7.95 -9.75 -6.62
C ASN A 89 7.41 -10.31 -7.95
N ARG A 90 7.84 -11.52 -8.29
CA ARG A 90 7.45 -12.23 -9.49
C ARG A 90 5.93 -12.31 -9.67
N GLN A 91 5.20 -12.63 -8.58
CA GLN A 91 3.74 -12.83 -8.65
C GLN A 91 3.02 -11.57 -9.12
N VAL A 92 3.32 -10.42 -8.51
CA VAL A 92 2.69 -9.13 -8.88
C VAL A 92 2.98 -8.75 -10.32
N VAL A 93 4.19 -9.01 -10.82
CA VAL A 93 4.54 -8.74 -12.22
C VAL A 93 3.69 -9.58 -13.18
N PHE A 94 3.54 -10.88 -12.90
CA PHE A 94 2.76 -11.76 -13.77
C PHE A 94 1.25 -11.48 -13.67
N ASP A 95 0.73 -11.20 -12.48
CA ASP A 95 -0.67 -10.77 -12.30
C ASP A 95 -0.96 -9.49 -13.11
N LYS A 96 -0.01 -8.55 -13.13
CA LYS A 96 -0.13 -7.32 -13.92
C LYS A 96 -0.08 -7.59 -15.43
N ILE A 97 0.74 -8.52 -15.87
CA ILE A 97 0.79 -8.94 -17.28
C ILE A 97 -0.57 -9.55 -17.69
N ASP A 98 -1.12 -10.42 -16.86
CA ASP A 98 -2.43 -11.04 -17.11
C ASP A 98 -3.54 -9.96 -17.18
N GLU A 99 -3.56 -9.00 -16.24
CA GLU A 99 -4.47 -7.83 -16.29
C GLU A 99 -4.34 -7.04 -17.61
N CYS A 100 -3.12 -6.81 -18.07
CA CYS A 100 -2.89 -6.11 -19.33
C CYS A 100 -3.42 -6.90 -20.54
N PHE A 101 -3.28 -8.21 -20.56
CA PHE A 101 -3.85 -9.06 -21.61
C PHE A 101 -5.38 -9.07 -21.59
N GLU A 102 -6.00 -9.02 -20.41
CA GLU A 102 -7.47 -8.88 -20.30
C GLU A 102 -7.91 -7.54 -20.89
N LYS A 103 -7.22 -6.45 -20.57
CA LYS A 103 -7.53 -5.11 -21.10
C LYS A 103 -7.41 -5.00 -22.62
N ILE A 104 -6.44 -5.67 -23.25
CA ILE A 104 -6.35 -5.72 -24.75
C ILE A 104 -7.65 -6.26 -25.37
N ASN A 105 -8.32 -7.20 -24.69
CA ASN A 105 -9.56 -7.78 -25.20
C ASN A 105 -10.78 -6.88 -24.98
N GLU A 106 -10.72 -5.94 -24.04
CA GLU A 106 -11.83 -5.08 -23.64
C GLU A 106 -11.73 -3.66 -24.24
N GLU A 107 -10.53 -3.14 -24.45
CA GLU A 107 -10.26 -1.77 -24.87
C GLU A 107 -9.57 -1.73 -26.26
N GLU A 108 -10.24 -1.17 -27.26
CA GLU A 108 -9.84 -1.21 -28.69
C GLU A 108 -8.47 -0.57 -28.99
N ASN A 109 -7.93 0.27 -28.10
CA ASN A 109 -6.64 0.96 -28.31
C ASN A 109 -5.69 0.81 -27.10
N TYR A 110 -5.88 -0.20 -26.27
CA TYR A 110 -4.99 -0.43 -25.15
C TYR A 110 -3.69 -1.11 -25.62
N GLU A 111 -2.58 -0.49 -25.28
CA GLU A 111 -1.25 -1.00 -25.57
C GLU A 111 -0.39 -1.03 -24.32
N PHE A 112 0.40 -2.06 -24.18
CA PHE A 112 1.44 -2.13 -23.15
C PHE A 112 2.72 -2.74 -23.73
N SER A 113 3.82 -2.53 -23.04
CA SER A 113 5.12 -3.09 -23.39
C SER A 113 5.73 -3.82 -22.20
N LEU A 114 6.43 -4.91 -22.49
CA LEU A 114 7.21 -5.65 -21.51
C LEU A 114 8.69 -5.39 -21.77
N LEU A 115 9.40 -4.96 -20.73
CA LEU A 115 10.83 -4.81 -20.75
C LEU A 115 11.46 -5.84 -19.83
N SER A 116 12.15 -6.83 -20.38
CA SER A 116 12.92 -7.82 -19.63
C SER A 116 14.38 -7.38 -19.56
N MET A 117 14.95 -7.44 -18.36
CA MET A 117 16.32 -6.97 -18.06
C MET A 117 17.03 -8.02 -17.22
N ASP A 118 18.34 -8.14 -17.44
CA ASP A 118 19.24 -9.03 -16.73
C ASP A 118 20.55 -8.28 -16.41
N ILE A 119 21.19 -8.59 -15.27
CA ILE A 119 22.45 -7.96 -14.90
C ILE A 119 23.61 -8.74 -15.51
N ASP A 120 24.28 -8.14 -16.48
CA ASP A 120 25.44 -8.73 -17.12
C ASP A 120 26.52 -9.11 -16.11
N PHE A 121 27.09 -10.31 -16.27
CA PHE A 121 28.19 -10.82 -15.44
C PHE A 121 27.90 -10.87 -13.93
N PHE A 122 26.64 -10.96 -13.50
CA PHE A 122 26.25 -10.96 -12.08
C PHE A 122 26.96 -12.06 -11.28
N LYS A 123 27.13 -13.25 -11.88
CA LYS A 123 27.92 -14.32 -11.28
C LYS A 123 29.35 -13.89 -10.98
N SER A 124 30.00 -13.15 -11.87
CA SER A 124 31.37 -12.65 -11.66
C SER A 124 31.44 -11.65 -10.51
N ILE A 125 30.39 -10.85 -10.33
CA ILE A 125 30.26 -9.94 -9.18
C ILE A 125 30.20 -10.75 -7.88
N ASN A 126 29.36 -11.77 -7.82
CA ASN A 126 29.25 -12.66 -6.67
C ASN A 126 30.58 -13.40 -6.38
N ASP A 127 31.25 -13.90 -7.42
CA ASP A 127 32.53 -14.61 -7.27
C ASP A 127 33.65 -13.68 -6.74
N THR A 128 33.58 -12.39 -7.06
CA THR A 128 34.60 -11.39 -6.67
C THR A 128 34.34 -10.77 -5.29
N TYR A 129 33.07 -10.38 -5.04
CA TYR A 129 32.67 -9.60 -3.85
C TYR A 129 31.80 -10.39 -2.87
N GLY A 130 31.53 -11.66 -3.15
CA GLY A 130 30.63 -12.50 -2.38
C GLY A 130 29.15 -12.15 -2.58
N HIS A 131 28.26 -13.00 -2.08
CA HIS A 131 26.80 -12.76 -2.15
C HIS A 131 26.36 -11.42 -1.54
N PRO A 132 26.94 -10.94 -0.41
CA PRO A 132 26.56 -9.62 0.09
C PRO A 132 26.86 -8.47 -0.89
N GLY A 133 27.96 -8.57 -1.67
CA GLY A 133 28.26 -7.60 -2.72
C GLY A 133 27.24 -7.65 -3.87
N GLY A 134 26.86 -8.85 -4.31
CA GLY A 134 25.78 -9.03 -5.28
C GLY A 134 24.42 -8.51 -4.79
N ASP A 135 24.10 -8.70 -3.51
CA ASP A 135 22.86 -8.17 -2.92
C ASP A 135 22.81 -6.64 -2.95
N GLU A 136 23.93 -5.95 -2.71
CA GLU A 136 23.99 -4.49 -2.82
C GLU A 136 23.82 -4.01 -4.27
N VAL A 137 24.40 -4.72 -5.25
CA VAL A 137 24.17 -4.44 -6.67
C VAL A 137 22.68 -4.61 -7.04
N LEU A 138 22.05 -5.70 -6.60
CA LEU A 138 20.62 -5.93 -6.84
C LEU A 138 19.74 -4.82 -6.25
N LYS A 139 20.06 -4.34 -5.04
CA LYS A 139 19.34 -3.23 -4.40
C LYS A 139 19.52 -1.91 -5.16
N ALA A 140 20.75 -1.61 -5.57
CA ALA A 140 21.07 -0.40 -6.32
C ALA A 140 20.35 -0.38 -7.68
N VAL A 141 20.42 -1.47 -8.45
CA VAL A 141 19.73 -1.63 -9.72
C VAL A 141 18.21 -1.49 -9.52
N ALA A 142 17.62 -2.17 -8.56
CA ALA A 142 16.20 -2.09 -8.28
C ALA A 142 15.73 -0.66 -7.94
N SER A 143 16.56 0.10 -7.20
CA SER A 143 16.28 1.51 -6.88
C SER A 143 16.27 2.38 -8.14
N GLY A 144 17.30 2.26 -8.98
CA GLY A 144 17.36 3.00 -10.25
C GLY A 144 16.21 2.65 -11.20
N LEU A 145 15.87 1.35 -11.31
CA LEU A 145 14.76 0.90 -12.13
C LEU A 145 13.41 1.45 -11.63
N ARG A 146 13.19 1.52 -10.32
CA ARG A 146 11.98 2.09 -9.72
C ARG A 146 11.82 3.57 -10.08
N GLU A 147 12.89 4.36 -10.00
CA GLU A 147 12.87 5.77 -10.37
C GLU A 147 12.62 5.95 -11.87
N ALA A 148 13.28 5.16 -12.70
CA ALA A 148 13.15 5.25 -14.16
C ALA A 148 11.77 4.83 -14.69
N CYS A 149 11.14 3.82 -14.06
CA CYS A 149 9.82 3.31 -14.45
C CYS A 149 8.66 4.16 -13.90
N GLY A 150 8.88 4.98 -12.85
CA GLY A 150 7.85 5.83 -12.24
C GLY A 150 6.67 5.02 -11.70
N GLU A 151 5.46 5.29 -12.20
CA GLU A 151 4.22 4.60 -11.75
C GLU A 151 4.03 3.21 -12.36
N ASN A 152 4.86 2.81 -13.31
CA ASN A 152 4.76 1.51 -13.94
C ASN A 152 5.19 0.38 -13.00
N VAL A 153 4.66 -0.82 -13.23
CA VAL A 153 5.03 -1.99 -12.44
C VAL A 153 6.42 -2.46 -12.83
N ILE A 154 7.32 -2.52 -11.86
CA ILE A 154 8.65 -3.09 -11.98
C ILE A 154 8.88 -4.12 -10.89
N GLY A 155 9.36 -5.31 -11.24
CA GLY A 155 9.62 -6.37 -10.28
C GLY A 155 10.81 -7.24 -10.61
N ARG A 156 11.30 -7.92 -9.57
CA ARG A 156 12.35 -8.93 -9.68
C ARG A 156 11.70 -10.31 -9.83
N VAL A 157 11.97 -10.98 -10.94
CA VAL A 157 11.32 -12.25 -11.30
C VAL A 157 12.22 -13.46 -11.14
N GLY A 158 13.53 -13.28 -11.07
CA GLY A 158 14.54 -14.30 -10.91
C GLY A 158 15.75 -13.80 -10.10
N GLY A 159 16.86 -14.52 -10.17
CA GLY A 159 18.10 -14.18 -9.48
C GLY A 159 18.58 -12.77 -9.76
N GLU A 160 18.92 -12.50 -11.00
CA GLU A 160 19.36 -11.18 -11.51
C GLU A 160 18.39 -10.59 -12.54
N GLU A 161 17.19 -11.20 -12.69
CA GLU A 161 16.22 -10.86 -13.72
C GLU A 161 15.14 -9.89 -13.19
N PHE A 162 14.84 -8.87 -13.99
CA PHE A 162 13.83 -7.85 -13.71
C PHE A 162 12.88 -7.70 -14.91
N ILE A 163 11.62 -7.43 -14.64
CA ILE A 163 10.63 -7.13 -15.68
C ILE A 163 9.89 -5.83 -15.31
N ALA A 164 9.80 -4.92 -16.28
CA ALA A 164 8.90 -3.78 -16.21
C ALA A 164 7.71 -3.97 -17.14
N VAL A 165 6.51 -3.64 -16.63
CA VAL A 165 5.25 -3.61 -17.40
C VAL A 165 4.90 -2.14 -17.61
N LEU A 166 5.04 -1.66 -18.85
CA LEU A 166 4.87 -0.27 -19.20
C LEU A 166 3.54 -0.09 -19.90
N GLU A 167 2.59 0.58 -19.25
CA GLU A 167 1.30 0.96 -19.86
C GLU A 167 1.46 2.33 -20.54
N ASN A 168 1.02 2.44 -21.80
CA ASN A 168 1.15 3.68 -22.60
C ASN A 168 0.06 4.70 -22.19
N LYS A 169 0.11 5.20 -20.95
CA LYS A 169 -0.89 6.15 -20.41
C LYS A 169 -0.61 7.62 -20.73
N GLU A 170 0.62 8.00 -21.09
CA GLU A 170 1.03 9.42 -21.15
C GLU A 170 1.72 9.82 -22.46
N GLY A 171 1.65 8.99 -23.50
CA GLY A 171 2.32 9.30 -24.78
C GLY A 171 3.85 9.32 -24.71
N LYS A 172 4.45 8.79 -23.64
CA LYS A 172 5.90 8.54 -23.56
C LYS A 172 6.24 7.38 -24.48
N SER A 173 7.25 7.54 -25.30
CA SER A 173 7.67 6.45 -26.17
C SER A 173 8.39 5.36 -25.35
N LEU A 174 8.29 4.10 -25.79
CA LEU A 174 9.05 3.00 -25.21
C LEU A 174 10.56 3.32 -25.17
N ASN A 175 11.07 4.03 -26.21
CA ASN A 175 12.46 4.45 -26.28
C ASN A 175 12.86 5.39 -25.13
N ASP A 176 11.96 6.29 -24.69
CA ASP A 176 12.23 7.19 -23.56
C ASP A 176 12.38 6.40 -22.26
N TYR A 177 11.54 5.39 -22.04
CA TYR A 177 11.68 4.49 -20.87
C TYR A 177 12.98 3.70 -20.93
N CYS A 178 13.31 3.09 -22.06
CA CYS A 178 14.54 2.33 -22.23
C CYS A 178 15.78 3.20 -21.98
N GLU A 179 15.80 4.43 -22.50
CA GLU A 179 16.93 5.34 -22.30
C GLU A 179 17.04 5.84 -20.84
N ASN A 180 15.92 6.10 -20.17
CA ASN A 180 15.92 6.47 -18.75
C ASN A 180 16.42 5.31 -17.88
N ILE A 181 15.98 4.09 -18.14
CA ILE A 181 16.44 2.88 -17.45
C ILE A 181 17.94 2.68 -17.68
N ARG A 182 18.40 2.79 -18.94
CA ARG A 182 19.82 2.67 -19.28
C ARG A 182 20.67 3.68 -18.52
N LYS A 183 20.25 4.95 -18.46
CA LYS A 183 20.94 5.99 -17.70
C LYS A 183 20.98 5.68 -16.20
N ALA A 184 19.84 5.32 -15.63
CA ALA A 184 19.75 4.99 -14.21
C ALA A 184 20.70 3.84 -13.80
N VAL A 185 20.90 2.85 -14.68
CA VAL A 185 21.81 1.73 -14.42
C VAL A 185 23.28 2.13 -14.63
N VAL A 186 23.57 2.93 -15.67
CA VAL A 186 24.96 3.40 -15.95
C VAL A 186 25.47 4.34 -14.87
N GLU A 187 24.61 5.16 -14.25
CA GLU A 187 24.99 6.06 -13.15
C GLU A 187 25.32 5.31 -11.83
N LEU A 188 25.02 4.00 -11.75
CA LEU A 188 25.37 3.15 -10.63
C LEU A 188 26.79 2.53 -10.72
N SER A 189 27.45 2.68 -11.85
CA SER A 189 28.81 2.17 -12.13
C SER A 189 29.92 3.25 -11.84
#